data_b9bd83d2717a88a8c692bd1db71d4c4e
#
_entry.id   b9bd83d2717a88a8c692bd1db71d4c4e
#
_cell.length_a   1.000
_cell.length_b   1.000
_cell.length_c   1.000
_cell.angle_alpha   90.00
_cell.angle_beta   90.00
_cell.angle_gamma   90.00
#
_symmetry.space_group_name_H-M   'P 1'
#
loop_
_entity.id
_entity.type
_entity.pdbx_description
1 polymer ?
#
loop_
_entity_poly.entity_id
_entity_poly.type
_entity_poly.pdbx_seq_one_letter_code
_entity_poly.pdbx_strand_id
1 'polypeptide(L)'
;MRQLFKNSHCYAHMTQKVHSSLLFLTLLFVNATNAQVSVYGFYSTYTDPSNPIVLGQYEAISGEWLEWDTLAFCDGVVMGSSAFDAGTENYMFAGIGAAPGNNSIQFWDYDVIDNAIVNNPSFNQTINAIQHDMAGDRLLALGTYAQDSTFIDFGNGTGYWEYEWGSELIELNPEESSVTSIAPIEGINGVVLGATAFDSDNDIYALVGMDYAGNQKFIQLDGTTGAVISSVNLQIPSNMGFNELECFINVETFLGIKRPYGINPNAETTALVSVNPLTGELTNLVELPQIYAFSPNASVFEQTTGLFIMLYYDFNNQSHILVVDPVEAEIVADHQINGSFIELQINNREFMVAAYGNASSIHGATAETAWKLWPNPANAVMRTQANAAPYQVYDAAGKLVQPWSAALEIDVRDWLAGTYIAVQANGRTARFNVAH
;
A
#
# COMPACT_ATOMS: atom_id res chain seq x y z
N MET A 1 10.80 53.98 -42.06
CA MET A 1 10.76 52.55 -42.49
C MET A 1 11.88 51.76 -41.82
N ARG A 2 11.93 51.73 -40.44
CA ARG A 2 12.95 51.04 -39.65
C ARG A 2 12.43 50.60 -38.26
N GLN A 3 11.17 50.13 -38.16
CA GLN A 3 10.59 49.71 -36.89
C GLN A 3 9.75 48.41 -36.98
N LEU A 4 9.87 47.62 -38.05
CA LEU A 4 9.08 46.43 -38.30
C LEU A 4 9.86 45.09 -38.19
N PHE A 5 11.12 45.08 -37.76
CA PHE A 5 11.92 43.83 -37.68
C PHE A 5 12.37 43.41 -36.28
N LYS A 6 11.77 43.91 -35.19
CA LYS A 6 12.13 43.51 -33.84
C LYS A 6 11.19 42.48 -33.20
N ASN A 7 10.06 42.11 -33.84
CA ASN A 7 9.07 41.21 -33.24
C ASN A 7 9.11 39.75 -33.75
N SER A 8 9.98 39.42 -34.72
CA SER A 8 10.05 38.05 -35.25
C SER A 8 10.84 37.04 -34.39
N HIS A 9 11.72 37.52 -33.51
CA HIS A 9 12.51 36.61 -32.65
C HIS A 9 11.77 36.17 -31.39
N CYS A 10 10.75 36.88 -30.95
CA CYS A 10 9.95 36.50 -29.78
C CYS A 10 8.96 35.38 -30.10
N TYR A 11 8.42 35.34 -31.32
CA TYR A 11 7.47 34.29 -31.75
C TYR A 11 8.15 32.93 -31.97
N ALA A 12 9.39 32.88 -32.42
CA ALA A 12 10.11 31.62 -32.65
C ALA A 12 10.47 30.92 -31.35
N HIS A 13 10.76 31.63 -30.26
CA HIS A 13 11.04 31.03 -28.95
C HIS A 13 9.77 30.58 -28.20
N MET A 14 8.65 31.24 -28.44
CA MET A 14 7.38 30.87 -27.81
C MET A 14 6.78 29.62 -28.44
N THR A 15 6.87 29.49 -29.77
CA THR A 15 6.40 28.29 -30.47
C THR A 15 7.25 27.05 -30.15
N GLN A 16 8.55 27.21 -29.94
CA GLN A 16 9.44 26.08 -29.61
C GLN A 16 9.20 25.55 -28.17
N LYS A 17 8.89 26.43 -27.20
CA LYS A 17 8.54 26.04 -25.84
C LYS A 17 7.16 25.37 -25.77
N VAL A 18 6.18 25.86 -26.55
CA VAL A 18 4.83 25.26 -26.60
C VAL A 18 4.88 23.87 -27.27
N HIS A 19 5.70 23.70 -28.33
CA HIS A 19 5.85 22.37 -28.97
C HIS A 19 6.58 21.36 -28.08
N SER A 20 7.57 21.79 -27.29
CA SER A 20 8.27 20.91 -26.35
C SER A 20 7.37 20.52 -25.18
N SER A 21 6.55 21.42 -24.66
CA SER A 21 5.59 21.14 -23.60
C SER A 21 4.44 20.23 -24.09
N LEU A 22 3.96 20.45 -25.33
CA LEU A 22 2.92 19.60 -25.93
C LEU A 22 3.45 18.19 -26.24
N LEU A 23 4.72 18.05 -26.66
CA LEU A 23 5.35 16.76 -26.92
C LEU A 23 5.60 15.99 -25.61
N PHE A 24 5.93 16.68 -24.53
CA PHE A 24 6.10 16.07 -23.20
C PHE A 24 4.75 15.63 -22.61
N LEU A 25 3.70 16.44 -22.80
CA LEU A 25 2.34 16.09 -22.39
C LEU A 25 1.80 14.89 -23.18
N THR A 26 1.99 14.85 -24.51
CA THR A 26 1.57 13.70 -25.33
C THR A 26 2.36 12.42 -25.05
N LEU A 27 3.63 12.49 -24.64
CA LEU A 27 4.39 11.32 -24.22
C LEU A 27 3.93 10.80 -22.85
N LEU A 28 3.49 11.65 -21.95
CA LEU A 28 2.86 11.24 -20.68
C LEU A 28 1.51 10.54 -20.91
N PHE A 29 0.68 11.04 -21.83
CA PHE A 29 -0.62 10.41 -22.14
C PHE A 29 -0.50 9.09 -22.92
N VAL A 30 0.54 8.89 -23.74
CA VAL A 30 0.73 7.62 -24.47
C VAL A 30 1.21 6.49 -23.56
N ASN A 31 1.88 6.81 -22.43
CA ASN A 31 2.27 5.78 -21.46
C ASN A 31 1.16 5.43 -20.46
N ALA A 32 0.20 6.32 -20.21
CA ALA A 32 -0.93 6.03 -19.31
C ALA A 32 -1.94 5.01 -19.89
N THR A 33 -1.97 4.82 -21.21
CA THR A 33 -2.93 3.90 -21.86
C THR A 33 -2.54 2.42 -21.81
N ASN A 34 -1.40 2.06 -21.22
CA ASN A 34 -0.93 0.67 -21.09
C ASN A 34 -0.40 0.34 -19.68
N ALA A 35 -0.62 1.18 -18.69
CA ALA A 35 -0.26 0.82 -17.32
C ALA A 35 -1.23 -0.27 -16.84
N GLN A 36 -0.70 -1.47 -16.61
CA GLN A 36 -1.44 -2.54 -15.98
C GLN A 36 -1.58 -2.23 -14.50
N VAL A 37 -2.82 -2.15 -14.00
CA VAL A 37 -3.12 -1.85 -12.60
C VAL A 37 -3.66 -3.11 -11.94
N SER A 38 -2.77 -3.83 -11.27
CA SER A 38 -3.09 -5.10 -10.63
C SER A 38 -3.34 -4.92 -9.15
N VAL A 39 -4.50 -5.41 -8.69
CA VAL A 39 -4.85 -5.51 -7.27
C VAL A 39 -4.82 -6.96 -6.82
N TYR A 40 -4.43 -7.17 -5.58
CA TYR A 40 -4.38 -8.47 -4.91
C TYR A 40 -5.44 -8.53 -3.82
N GLY A 41 -5.92 -9.72 -3.51
CA GLY A 41 -6.88 -9.89 -2.41
C GLY A 41 -7.37 -11.33 -2.32
N PHE A 42 -8.23 -11.58 -1.33
CA PHE A 42 -8.80 -12.91 -1.13
C PHE A 42 -10.13 -13.04 -1.87
N TYR A 43 -10.18 -14.01 -2.75
CA TYR A 43 -11.36 -14.34 -3.52
C TYR A 43 -12.08 -15.57 -2.99
N SER A 44 -13.39 -15.51 -2.99
CA SER A 44 -14.27 -16.63 -2.65
C SER A 44 -15.48 -16.64 -3.59
N THR A 45 -15.77 -17.81 -4.16
CA THR A 45 -17.02 -18.00 -4.88
C THR A 45 -18.10 -18.44 -3.90
N TYR A 46 -19.29 -17.82 -3.94
CA TYR A 46 -20.43 -18.21 -3.11
C TYR A 46 -20.98 -19.61 -3.40
N THR A 47 -20.51 -20.26 -4.47
CA THR A 47 -21.05 -21.53 -4.99
C THR A 47 -20.23 -22.76 -4.61
N ASP A 48 -19.03 -22.59 -4.07
CA ASP A 48 -18.18 -23.70 -3.66
C ASP A 48 -18.37 -24.01 -2.17
N PRO A 49 -18.96 -25.17 -1.80
CA PRO A 49 -19.15 -25.52 -0.38
C PRO A 49 -17.85 -25.86 0.36
N SER A 50 -16.77 -26.16 -0.35
CA SER A 50 -15.44 -26.30 0.26
C SER A 50 -14.80 -24.95 0.55
N ASN A 51 -15.24 -23.92 -0.16
CA ASN A 51 -14.87 -22.51 -0.05
C ASN A 51 -13.37 -22.29 0.31
N PRO A 52 -12.45 -22.82 -0.51
CA PRO A 52 -11.04 -22.58 -0.25
C PRO A 52 -10.75 -21.08 -0.33
N ILE A 53 -9.86 -20.60 0.53
CA ILE A 53 -9.37 -19.24 0.42
C ILE A 53 -8.39 -19.19 -0.74
N VAL A 54 -8.61 -18.29 -1.66
CA VAL A 54 -7.79 -18.10 -2.86
C VAL A 54 -7.23 -16.69 -2.84
N LEU A 55 -5.92 -16.55 -2.91
CA LEU A 55 -5.28 -15.26 -3.18
C LEU A 55 -5.35 -15.01 -4.69
N GLY A 56 -6.03 -13.96 -5.10
CA GLY A 56 -6.24 -13.60 -6.50
C GLY A 56 -5.50 -12.33 -6.87
N GLN A 57 -5.09 -12.23 -8.13
CA GLN A 57 -4.64 -11.00 -8.76
C GLN A 57 -5.64 -10.61 -9.85
N TYR A 58 -6.05 -9.36 -9.85
CA TYR A 58 -7.04 -8.82 -10.76
C TYR A 58 -6.53 -7.56 -11.43
N GLU A 59 -6.60 -7.52 -12.76
CA GLU A 59 -6.28 -6.31 -13.52
C GLU A 59 -7.50 -5.39 -13.52
N ALA A 60 -7.38 -4.25 -12.83
CA ALA A 60 -8.50 -3.40 -12.49
C ALA A 60 -9.07 -2.62 -13.69
N ILE A 61 -8.27 -2.32 -14.71
CA ILE A 61 -8.70 -1.57 -15.89
C ILE A 61 -9.38 -2.48 -16.92
N SER A 62 -8.78 -3.64 -17.24
CA SER A 62 -9.35 -4.58 -18.22
C SER A 62 -10.43 -5.48 -17.66
N GLY A 63 -10.45 -5.70 -16.37
CA GLY A 63 -11.39 -6.59 -15.72
C GLY A 63 -11.00 -8.07 -15.81
N GLU A 64 -9.72 -8.36 -15.99
CA GLU A 64 -9.22 -9.72 -16.16
C GLU A 64 -8.57 -10.27 -14.90
N TRP A 65 -8.84 -11.56 -14.61
CA TRP A 65 -8.08 -12.29 -13.59
C TRP A 65 -6.74 -12.72 -14.16
N LEU A 66 -5.65 -12.45 -13.43
CA LEU A 66 -4.30 -12.74 -13.88
C LEU A 66 -3.74 -14.02 -13.24
N GLU A 67 -3.87 -14.16 -11.92
CA GLU A 67 -3.33 -15.31 -11.19
C GLU A 67 -4.26 -15.71 -10.04
N TRP A 68 -4.14 -16.99 -9.63
CA TRP A 68 -4.89 -17.59 -8.55
C TRP A 68 -4.02 -18.59 -7.80
N ASP A 69 -3.96 -18.47 -6.49
CA ASP A 69 -3.37 -19.50 -5.65
C ASP A 69 -4.29 -19.89 -4.51
N THR A 70 -4.44 -21.18 -4.27
CA THR A 70 -5.27 -21.73 -3.19
C THR A 70 -4.45 -21.86 -1.92
N LEU A 71 -4.79 -21.09 -0.90
CA LEU A 71 -4.10 -21.07 0.39
C LEU A 71 -4.57 -22.23 1.29
N ALA A 72 -4.09 -23.44 1.00
CA ALA A 72 -4.49 -24.65 1.73
C ALA A 72 -4.11 -24.63 3.23
N PHE A 73 -3.29 -23.70 3.66
CA PHE A 73 -2.84 -23.51 5.04
C PHE A 73 -3.71 -22.55 5.85
N CYS A 74 -4.69 -21.89 5.22
CA CYS A 74 -5.50 -20.83 5.81
C CYS A 74 -7.00 -21.17 5.69
N ASP A 75 -7.72 -21.19 6.80
CA ASP A 75 -9.17 -21.47 6.86
C ASP A 75 -10.01 -20.19 6.94
N GLY A 76 -9.40 -19.03 7.19
CA GLY A 76 -10.10 -17.75 7.30
C GLY A 76 -9.12 -16.57 7.36
N VAL A 77 -9.57 -15.40 6.93
CA VAL A 77 -8.79 -14.16 6.96
C VAL A 77 -9.36 -13.24 8.03
N VAL A 78 -8.48 -12.57 8.77
CA VAL A 78 -8.86 -11.54 9.73
C VAL A 78 -9.05 -10.22 8.97
N MET A 79 -10.25 -9.67 9.01
CA MET A 79 -10.58 -8.42 8.30
C MET A 79 -9.74 -7.24 8.79
N GLY A 80 -9.25 -6.45 7.84
CA GLY A 80 -8.42 -5.25 8.12
C GLY A 80 -7.00 -5.57 8.55
N SER A 81 -6.49 -6.77 8.26
CA SER A 81 -5.17 -7.20 8.70
C SER A 81 -4.23 -7.57 7.55
N SER A 82 -4.43 -6.99 6.38
CA SER A 82 -3.54 -7.20 5.24
C SER A 82 -2.76 -5.94 4.86
N ALA A 83 -1.60 -6.15 4.25
CA ALA A 83 -0.79 -5.12 3.62
C ALA A 83 0.03 -5.72 2.48
N PHE A 84 0.42 -4.88 1.53
CA PHE A 84 1.37 -5.26 0.49
C PHE A 84 2.70 -4.55 0.75
N ASP A 85 3.75 -5.32 0.95
CA ASP A 85 5.12 -4.80 1.00
C ASP A 85 5.63 -4.62 -0.44
N ALA A 86 5.64 -3.39 -0.91
CA ALA A 86 6.11 -3.06 -2.25
C ALA A 86 7.63 -3.26 -2.43
N GLY A 87 8.40 -3.32 -1.36
CA GLY A 87 9.84 -3.57 -1.38
C GLY A 87 10.17 -5.01 -1.74
N THR A 88 9.50 -5.95 -1.09
CA THR A 88 9.70 -7.40 -1.27
C THR A 88 8.73 -8.04 -2.25
N GLU A 89 7.64 -7.34 -2.62
CA GLU A 89 6.49 -7.86 -3.40
C GLU A 89 5.74 -8.97 -2.66
N ASN A 90 5.67 -8.85 -1.33
CA ASN A 90 4.97 -9.79 -0.48
C ASN A 90 3.59 -9.27 -0.09
N TYR A 91 2.63 -10.17 -0.10
CA TYR A 91 1.31 -9.95 0.47
C TYR A 91 1.27 -10.48 1.90
N MET A 92 1.10 -9.58 2.87
CA MET A 92 1.07 -9.93 4.28
C MET A 92 -0.35 -9.89 4.81
N PHE A 93 -0.70 -10.85 5.68
CA PHE A 93 -2.05 -10.92 6.25
C PHE A 93 -2.11 -11.77 7.52
N ALA A 94 -3.11 -11.50 8.34
CA ALA A 94 -3.46 -12.38 9.45
C ALA A 94 -4.69 -13.24 9.10
N GLY A 95 -4.71 -14.46 9.57
CA GLY A 95 -5.81 -15.39 9.34
C GLY A 95 -5.83 -16.54 10.35
N ILE A 96 -6.72 -17.50 10.12
CA ILE A 96 -6.89 -18.69 10.94
C ILE A 96 -6.19 -19.85 10.25
N GLY A 97 -5.29 -20.52 10.96
CA GLY A 97 -4.55 -21.67 10.41
C GLY A 97 -5.44 -22.90 10.22
N ALA A 98 -5.26 -23.59 9.08
CA ALA A 98 -6.02 -24.78 8.70
C ALA A 98 -5.66 -26.06 9.47
N ALA A 99 -4.69 -26.04 10.38
CA ALA A 99 -4.33 -27.23 11.15
C ALA A 99 -5.45 -27.64 12.12
N PRO A 100 -5.89 -28.91 12.12
CA PRO A 100 -6.95 -29.38 13.00
C PRO A 100 -6.67 -29.09 14.48
N GLY A 101 -7.58 -28.35 15.13
CA GLY A 101 -7.47 -27.94 16.53
C GLY A 101 -6.61 -26.67 16.75
N ASN A 102 -6.07 -26.06 15.73
CA ASN A 102 -5.38 -24.79 15.81
C ASN A 102 -6.27 -23.66 15.26
N ASN A 103 -7.10 -23.08 16.11
CA ASN A 103 -7.91 -21.91 15.79
C ASN A 103 -7.17 -20.60 16.17
N SER A 104 -5.84 -20.63 16.27
CA SER A 104 -5.07 -19.44 16.57
C SER A 104 -4.96 -18.55 15.33
N ILE A 105 -5.02 -17.24 15.56
CA ILE A 105 -4.69 -16.26 14.54
C ILE A 105 -3.18 -16.40 14.28
N GLN A 106 -2.85 -16.53 13.01
CA GLN A 106 -1.49 -16.58 12.50
C GLN A 106 -1.28 -15.44 11.53
N PHE A 107 -0.07 -15.00 11.37
CA PHE A 107 0.32 -14.03 10.37
C PHE A 107 1.14 -14.73 9.28
N TRP A 108 0.91 -14.39 8.03
CA TRP A 108 1.67 -14.90 6.90
C TRP A 108 2.26 -13.77 6.09
N ASP A 109 3.50 -13.99 5.71
CA ASP A 109 4.24 -13.22 4.74
C ASP A 109 4.36 -14.10 3.49
N TYR A 110 3.69 -13.70 2.41
CA TYR A 110 3.48 -14.51 1.22
C TYR A 110 4.03 -13.81 -0.02
N ASP A 111 5.04 -14.43 -0.65
CA ASP A 111 5.60 -13.97 -1.93
C ASP A 111 4.61 -14.27 -3.05
N VAL A 112 4.07 -13.22 -3.67
CA VAL A 112 3.08 -13.36 -4.75
C VAL A 112 3.73 -13.71 -6.10
N ILE A 113 5.05 -13.56 -6.23
CA ILE A 113 5.79 -13.90 -7.46
C ILE A 113 6.12 -15.40 -7.49
N ASP A 114 6.64 -15.91 -6.36
CA ASP A 114 7.04 -17.30 -6.24
C ASP A 114 5.91 -18.21 -5.72
N ASN A 115 4.74 -17.64 -5.37
CA ASN A 115 3.59 -18.32 -4.78
C ASN A 115 4.00 -19.16 -3.57
N ALA A 116 4.68 -18.54 -2.60
CA ALA A 116 5.26 -19.24 -1.47
C ALA A 116 5.16 -18.46 -0.16
N ILE A 117 4.98 -19.18 0.95
CA ILE A 117 5.13 -18.61 2.28
C ILE A 117 6.60 -18.28 2.50
N VAL A 118 6.91 -17.01 2.69
CA VAL A 118 8.25 -16.54 3.06
C VAL A 118 8.47 -16.72 4.55
N ASN A 119 7.49 -16.31 5.34
CA ASN A 119 7.55 -16.36 6.80
C ASN A 119 6.15 -16.58 7.40
N ASN A 120 6.11 -17.09 8.63
CA ASN A 120 4.88 -17.25 9.42
C ASN A 120 5.16 -16.74 10.84
N PRO A 121 5.26 -15.42 11.03
CA PRO A 121 5.55 -14.84 12.33
C PRO A 121 4.37 -15.02 13.30
N SER A 122 4.69 -15.14 14.58
CA SER A 122 3.71 -15.22 15.67
C SER A 122 3.80 -13.98 16.54
N PHE A 123 2.73 -13.20 16.58
CA PHE A 123 2.64 -12.01 17.41
C PHE A 123 1.74 -12.27 18.63
N ASN A 124 2.09 -11.65 19.76
CA ASN A 124 1.40 -11.87 21.04
C ASN A 124 0.19 -10.93 21.24
N GLN A 125 -0.22 -10.20 20.21
CA GLN A 125 -1.36 -9.27 20.28
C GLN A 125 -2.18 -9.28 19.00
N THR A 126 -3.39 -8.75 19.07
CA THR A 126 -4.23 -8.55 17.89
C THR A 126 -3.67 -7.40 17.08
N ILE A 127 -3.48 -7.63 15.77
CA ILE A 127 -2.94 -6.69 14.81
C ILE A 127 -3.99 -6.45 13.75
N ASN A 128 -4.20 -5.19 13.40
CA ASN A 128 -5.07 -4.78 12.30
C ASN A 128 -4.57 -3.45 11.70
N ALA A 129 -5.19 -3.03 10.59
CA ALA A 129 -4.88 -1.77 9.93
C ALA A 129 -3.40 -1.61 9.60
N ILE A 130 -2.83 -2.64 8.99
CA ILE A 130 -1.40 -2.66 8.61
C ILE A 130 -1.21 -1.75 7.42
N GLN A 131 -0.18 -0.90 7.50
CA GLN A 131 0.22 0.02 6.45
C GLN A 131 1.72 -0.13 6.17
N HIS A 132 2.11 -0.11 4.91
CA HIS A 132 3.51 -0.11 4.50
C HIS A 132 4.02 1.33 4.32
N ASP A 133 5.01 1.71 5.13
CA ASP A 133 5.79 2.93 4.92
C ASP A 133 6.83 2.70 3.83
N MET A 134 6.53 3.12 2.61
CA MET A 134 7.39 2.91 1.44
C MET A 134 8.70 3.69 1.50
N ALA A 135 8.76 4.81 2.23
CA ALA A 135 9.97 5.61 2.38
C ALA A 135 10.92 5.03 3.43
N GLY A 136 10.38 4.58 4.56
CA GLY A 136 11.11 3.99 5.68
C GLY A 136 11.30 2.48 5.57
N ASP A 137 10.61 1.82 4.62
CA ASP A 137 10.60 0.35 4.45
C ASP A 137 10.26 -0.39 5.75
N ARG A 138 9.14 -0.01 6.36
CA ARG A 138 8.66 -0.57 7.63
C ARG A 138 7.15 -0.77 7.60
N LEU A 139 6.68 -1.67 8.45
CA LEU A 139 5.28 -1.98 8.61
C LEU A 139 4.75 -1.35 9.89
N LEU A 140 3.80 -0.46 9.75
CA LEU A 140 3.07 0.13 10.85
C LEU A 140 1.68 -0.47 10.94
N ALA A 141 1.17 -0.64 12.13
CA ALA A 141 -0.15 -1.24 12.35
C ALA A 141 -0.80 -0.72 13.63
N LEU A 142 -2.04 -1.12 13.85
CA LEU A 142 -2.72 -0.93 15.11
C LEU A 142 -2.72 -2.21 15.91
N GLY A 143 -2.16 -2.13 17.12
CA GLY A 143 -2.24 -3.16 18.13
C GLY A 143 -3.37 -2.88 19.13
N THR A 144 -3.91 -3.92 19.76
CA THR A 144 -4.81 -3.77 20.90
C THR A 144 -4.11 -4.22 22.17
N TYR A 145 -4.28 -3.47 23.23
CA TYR A 145 -3.74 -3.79 24.55
C TYR A 145 -4.81 -3.61 25.62
N ALA A 146 -4.68 -4.36 26.74
CA ALA A 146 -5.54 -4.14 27.91
C ALA A 146 -5.10 -2.88 28.64
N GLN A 147 -5.90 -1.82 28.55
CA GLN A 147 -5.65 -0.53 29.18
C GLN A 147 -5.90 -0.59 30.68
N ASP A 148 -6.99 -1.25 31.08
CA ASP A 148 -7.35 -1.49 32.46
C ASP A 148 -8.06 -2.84 32.60
N SER A 149 -8.17 -3.32 33.83
CA SER A 149 -8.91 -4.55 34.12
C SER A 149 -9.57 -4.47 35.50
N THR A 150 -10.85 -4.77 35.55
CA THR A 150 -11.64 -4.78 36.78
C THR A 150 -12.14 -6.21 37.05
N PHE A 151 -11.88 -6.73 38.24
CA PHE A 151 -12.44 -8.00 38.63
C PHE A 151 -13.88 -7.82 39.10
N ILE A 152 -14.83 -8.42 38.42
CA ILE A 152 -16.26 -8.45 38.78
C ILE A 152 -16.54 -9.70 39.62
N ASP A 153 -16.66 -9.48 40.95
CA ASP A 153 -16.95 -10.56 41.90
C ASP A 153 -18.47 -10.83 41.95
N PHE A 154 -18.87 -12.07 41.80
CA PHE A 154 -20.27 -12.53 41.97
C PHE A 154 -20.69 -12.66 43.42
N GLY A 155 -19.85 -12.30 44.41
CA GLY A 155 -20.15 -12.34 45.84
C GLY A 155 -19.92 -13.67 46.52
N ASN A 156 -19.31 -14.64 45.83
CA ASN A 156 -18.99 -15.97 46.33
C ASN A 156 -17.52 -16.34 46.17
N GLY A 157 -16.66 -15.38 45.87
CA GLY A 157 -15.25 -15.58 45.59
C GLY A 157 -14.97 -16.09 44.16
N THR A 158 -16.00 -16.15 43.31
CA THR A 158 -15.86 -16.36 41.86
C THR A 158 -16.23 -15.08 41.11
N GLY A 159 -15.67 -14.88 39.97
CA GLY A 159 -15.94 -13.71 39.14
C GLY A 159 -15.22 -13.82 37.81
N TYR A 160 -15.23 -12.76 37.05
CA TYR A 160 -14.47 -12.63 35.80
C TYR A 160 -13.73 -11.30 35.76
N TRP A 161 -12.68 -11.24 34.92
CA TRP A 161 -11.99 -10.00 34.62
C TRP A 161 -12.68 -9.31 33.45
N GLU A 162 -13.09 -8.08 33.65
CA GLU A 162 -13.51 -7.16 32.60
C GLU A 162 -12.31 -6.30 32.21
N TYR A 163 -12.02 -6.24 30.91
CA TYR A 163 -10.88 -5.50 30.37
C TYR A 163 -11.37 -4.30 29.59
N GLU A 164 -10.79 -3.15 29.86
CA GLU A 164 -10.87 -2.01 28.97
C GLU A 164 -9.73 -2.12 27.95
N TRP A 165 -10.10 -2.12 26.67
CA TRP A 165 -9.15 -2.27 25.58
C TRP A 165 -8.80 -0.92 25.00
N GLY A 166 -7.50 -0.64 24.81
CA GLY A 166 -6.97 0.50 24.10
C GLY A 166 -6.39 0.09 22.74
N SER A 167 -6.20 1.07 21.87
CA SER A 167 -5.45 0.93 20.62
C SER A 167 -4.10 1.62 20.74
N GLU A 168 -3.08 1.06 20.13
CA GLU A 168 -1.75 1.64 20.06
C GLU A 168 -1.21 1.56 18.64
N LEU A 169 -0.39 2.54 18.24
CA LEU A 169 0.43 2.46 17.04
C LEU A 169 1.64 1.57 17.35
N ILE A 170 1.88 0.61 16.47
CA ILE A 170 2.95 -0.38 16.59
C ILE A 170 3.74 -0.48 15.30
N GLU A 171 5.00 -0.89 15.40
CA GLU A 171 5.82 -1.33 14.27
C GLU A 171 5.98 -2.84 14.31
N LEU A 172 5.79 -3.49 13.17
CA LEU A 172 5.90 -4.94 13.01
C LEU A 172 7.26 -5.28 12.41
N ASN A 173 7.90 -6.29 12.97
CA ASN A 173 9.05 -6.95 12.35
C ASN A 173 8.69 -8.43 12.10
N PRO A 174 8.26 -8.78 10.89
CA PRO A 174 7.89 -10.16 10.56
C PRO A 174 9.06 -11.14 10.64
N GLU A 175 10.29 -10.72 10.32
CA GLU A 175 11.48 -11.57 10.35
C GLU A 175 11.81 -12.04 11.77
N GLU A 176 11.71 -11.12 12.74
CA GLU A 176 12.01 -11.41 14.15
C GLU A 176 10.77 -11.89 14.93
N SER A 177 9.58 -11.92 14.30
CA SER A 177 8.29 -12.17 14.98
C SER A 177 8.09 -11.21 16.16
N SER A 178 8.50 -9.96 16.01
CA SER A 178 8.47 -8.97 17.09
C SER A 178 7.57 -7.78 16.75
N VAL A 179 7.06 -7.15 17.80
CA VAL A 179 6.24 -5.96 17.76
C VAL A 179 6.86 -4.92 18.66
N THR A 180 7.06 -3.72 18.13
CA THR A 180 7.49 -2.56 18.91
C THR A 180 6.31 -1.62 19.12
N SER A 181 5.91 -1.41 20.37
CA SER A 181 4.91 -0.39 20.71
C SER A 181 5.52 1.00 20.50
N ILE A 182 4.85 1.84 19.72
CA ILE A 182 5.27 3.22 19.48
C ILE A 182 4.55 4.15 20.47
N ALA A 183 3.21 4.18 20.44
CA ALA A 183 2.44 5.00 21.36
C ALA A 183 0.97 4.56 21.46
N PRO A 184 0.31 4.72 22.62
CA PRO A 184 -1.13 4.55 22.74
C PRO A 184 -1.88 5.65 21.99
N ILE A 185 -3.07 5.30 21.46
CA ILE A 185 -3.96 6.24 20.77
C ILE A 185 -5.08 6.61 21.74
N GLU A 186 -5.02 7.81 22.26
CA GLU A 186 -5.96 8.29 23.27
C GLU A 186 -7.21 8.95 22.64
N GLY A 187 -8.29 8.95 23.41
CA GLY A 187 -9.52 9.71 23.08
C GLY A 187 -10.43 9.08 22.03
N ILE A 188 -10.20 7.82 21.69
CA ILE A 188 -11.09 7.02 20.83
C ILE A 188 -11.53 5.73 21.53
N ASN A 189 -12.72 5.26 21.20
CA ASN A 189 -13.29 3.99 21.64
C ASN A 189 -13.07 2.85 20.65
N GLY A 190 -12.50 3.16 19.47
CA GLY A 190 -12.20 2.19 18.43
C GLY A 190 -11.86 2.87 17.11
N VAL A 191 -11.38 2.09 16.18
CA VAL A 191 -11.00 2.52 14.82
C VAL A 191 -12.04 2.01 13.82
N VAL A 192 -12.37 2.81 12.83
CA VAL A 192 -13.22 2.38 11.71
C VAL A 192 -12.39 1.46 10.81
N LEU A 193 -12.83 0.21 10.67
CA LEU A 193 -12.14 -0.78 9.84
C LEU A 193 -12.02 -0.29 8.38
N GLY A 194 -10.85 -0.50 7.77
CA GLY A 194 -10.54 -0.02 6.42
C GLY A 194 -10.27 1.49 6.33
N ALA A 195 -10.39 2.24 7.44
CA ALA A 195 -10.19 3.68 7.43
C ALA A 195 -8.84 4.08 8.04
N THR A 196 -7.77 3.52 7.50
CA THR A 196 -6.38 3.87 7.84
C THR A 196 -5.55 4.01 6.57
N ALA A 197 -4.59 4.93 6.58
CA ALA A 197 -3.68 5.16 5.47
C ALA A 197 -2.33 5.67 5.98
N PHE A 198 -1.29 5.51 5.18
CA PHE A 198 0.04 6.03 5.51
C PHE A 198 0.54 6.99 4.41
N ASP A 199 1.00 8.16 4.84
CA ASP A 199 1.68 9.14 4.02
C ASP A 199 3.19 8.99 4.25
N SER A 200 3.86 8.28 3.33
CA SER A 200 5.28 7.98 3.44
C SER A 200 6.18 9.21 3.25
N ASP A 201 5.71 10.27 2.58
CA ASP A 201 6.49 11.49 2.39
C ASP A 201 6.60 12.31 3.68
N ASN A 202 5.54 12.30 4.48
CA ASN A 202 5.44 13.10 5.70
C ASN A 202 5.53 12.27 6.99
N ASP A 203 5.73 10.95 6.90
CA ASP A 203 5.75 10.01 8.02
C ASP A 203 4.46 10.12 8.87
N ILE A 204 3.29 10.10 8.22
CA ILE A 204 2.00 10.27 8.88
C ILE A 204 1.16 8.99 8.79
N TYR A 205 0.86 8.39 9.94
CA TYR A 205 -0.17 7.37 10.07
C TYR A 205 -1.52 8.04 10.31
N ALA A 206 -2.40 7.99 9.34
CA ALA A 206 -3.75 8.56 9.43
C ALA A 206 -4.79 7.49 9.70
N LEU A 207 -5.78 7.81 10.52
CA LEU A 207 -6.90 6.91 10.84
C LEU A 207 -8.20 7.67 11.08
N VAL A 208 -9.32 6.95 10.92
CA VAL A 208 -10.61 7.43 11.42
C VAL A 208 -11.00 6.61 12.65
N GLY A 209 -11.08 7.30 13.78
CA GLY A 209 -11.50 6.73 15.07
C GLY A 209 -12.92 7.17 15.44
N MET A 210 -13.58 6.37 16.30
CA MET A 210 -14.82 6.74 16.97
C MET A 210 -14.50 7.24 18.36
N ASP A 211 -14.93 8.44 18.74
CA ASP A 211 -14.81 8.90 20.11
C ASP A 211 -15.88 8.25 21.03
N TYR A 212 -15.76 8.45 22.34
CA TYR A 212 -16.70 7.91 23.32
C TYR A 212 -18.13 8.49 23.21
N ALA A 213 -18.31 9.57 22.45
CA ALA A 213 -19.62 10.15 22.13
C ALA A 213 -20.21 9.62 20.82
N GLY A 214 -19.47 8.77 20.09
CA GLY A 214 -19.88 8.19 18.81
C GLY A 214 -19.62 9.09 17.59
N ASN A 215 -18.79 10.15 17.73
CA ASN A 215 -18.41 10.96 16.59
C ASN A 215 -17.19 10.35 15.89
N GLN A 216 -17.18 10.39 14.56
CA GLN A 216 -15.99 10.02 13.79
C GLN A 216 -14.97 11.16 13.81
N LYS A 217 -13.73 10.83 14.11
CA LYS A 217 -12.58 11.72 14.12
C LYS A 217 -11.55 11.29 13.10
N PHE A 218 -11.02 12.24 12.36
CA PHE A 218 -9.81 12.05 11.58
C PHE A 218 -8.61 12.39 12.45
N ILE A 219 -7.68 11.46 12.57
CA ILE A 219 -6.51 11.56 13.44
C ILE A 219 -5.27 11.31 12.61
N GLN A 220 -4.28 12.18 12.75
CA GLN A 220 -2.95 12.00 12.17
C GLN A 220 -1.94 11.82 13.30
N LEU A 221 -1.14 10.78 13.19
CA LEU A 221 -0.06 10.44 14.10
C LEU A 221 1.26 10.55 13.37
N ASP A 222 2.28 11.03 14.03
CA ASP A 222 3.67 10.88 13.58
C ASP A 222 4.04 9.40 13.60
N GLY A 223 4.46 8.84 12.47
CA GLY A 223 4.69 7.41 12.30
C GLY A 223 5.87 6.89 13.11
N THR A 224 6.83 7.74 13.45
CA THR A 224 8.01 7.39 14.24
C THR A 224 7.76 7.48 15.75
N THR A 225 7.04 8.51 16.21
CA THR A 225 6.86 8.77 17.65
C THR A 225 5.47 8.47 18.17
N GLY A 226 4.49 8.27 17.28
CA GLY A 226 3.08 8.14 17.61
C GLY A 226 2.44 9.41 18.14
N ALA A 227 3.14 10.55 18.12
CA ALA A 227 2.60 11.81 18.60
C ALA A 227 1.42 12.26 17.73
N VAL A 228 0.34 12.72 18.39
CA VAL A 228 -0.82 13.26 17.66
C VAL A 228 -0.45 14.57 16.98
N ILE A 229 -0.43 14.58 15.65
CA ILE A 229 -0.23 15.77 14.82
C ILE A 229 -1.53 16.57 14.73
N SER A 230 -2.63 15.89 14.45
CA SER A 230 -3.97 16.48 14.41
C SER A 230 -5.04 15.48 14.84
N SER A 231 -6.13 15.98 15.44
CA SER A 231 -7.32 15.18 15.77
C SER A 231 -8.54 16.07 15.64
N VAL A 232 -9.33 15.87 14.60
CA VAL A 232 -10.49 16.71 14.28
C VAL A 232 -11.75 15.86 14.06
N ASN A 233 -12.91 16.38 14.47
CA ASN A 233 -14.17 15.71 14.15
C ASN A 233 -14.45 15.84 12.66
N LEU A 234 -14.78 14.71 12.00
CA LEU A 234 -15.24 14.73 10.63
C LEU A 234 -16.56 15.49 10.52
N GLN A 235 -16.63 16.42 9.57
CA GLN A 235 -17.83 17.21 9.32
C GLN A 235 -18.78 16.42 8.40
N ILE A 236 -19.41 15.40 8.97
CA ILE A 236 -20.37 14.53 8.24
C ILE A 236 -21.76 14.66 8.88
N PRO A 237 -22.84 14.56 8.09
CA PRO A 237 -24.19 14.45 8.60
C PRO A 237 -24.35 13.23 9.52
N SER A 238 -25.19 13.32 10.55
CA SER A 238 -25.37 12.25 11.55
C SER A 238 -25.93 10.94 10.99
N ASN A 239 -26.48 10.97 9.76
CA ASN A 239 -26.96 9.79 9.04
C ASN A 239 -25.95 9.23 8.03
N MET A 240 -24.73 9.76 8.02
CA MET A 240 -23.64 9.35 7.13
C MET A 240 -22.47 8.83 7.94
N GLY A 241 -21.66 7.97 7.31
CA GLY A 241 -20.39 7.49 7.82
C GLY A 241 -19.26 7.69 6.82
N PHE A 242 -18.05 7.69 7.32
CA PHE A 242 -16.82 7.69 6.53
C PHE A 242 -16.10 6.35 6.70
N ASN A 243 -15.62 5.79 5.62
CA ASN A 243 -14.92 4.51 5.56
C ASN A 243 -13.86 4.56 4.46
N GLU A 244 -13.02 3.54 4.40
CA GLU A 244 -12.03 3.31 3.34
C GLU A 244 -11.13 4.54 3.13
N LEU A 245 -10.08 4.65 3.96
CA LEU A 245 -9.14 5.75 3.91
C LEU A 245 -7.88 5.35 3.13
N GLU A 246 -7.54 6.15 2.13
CA GLU A 246 -6.33 6.01 1.33
C GLU A 246 -5.55 7.33 1.32
N CYS A 247 -4.24 7.26 1.08
CA CYS A 247 -3.40 8.43 0.90
C CYS A 247 -2.94 8.55 -0.57
N PHE A 248 -3.20 9.70 -1.18
CA PHE A 248 -2.60 10.09 -2.44
C PHE A 248 -1.33 10.91 -2.15
N ILE A 249 -0.19 10.25 -2.07
CA ILE A 249 1.08 10.80 -1.58
C ILE A 249 1.51 12.01 -2.40
N ASN A 250 1.50 11.91 -3.75
CA ASN A 250 1.96 12.99 -4.64
C ASN A 250 1.23 14.35 -4.47
N VAL A 251 0.03 14.35 -3.89
CA VAL A 251 -0.77 15.57 -3.66
C VAL A 251 -1.12 15.76 -2.19
N GLU A 252 -0.50 14.98 -1.30
CA GLU A 252 -0.66 15.07 0.16
C GLU A 252 -2.15 15.09 0.59
N THR A 253 -2.96 14.23 -0.05
CA THR A 253 -4.41 14.23 0.15
C THR A 253 -4.90 12.88 0.64
N PHE A 254 -5.72 12.89 1.68
CA PHE A 254 -6.42 11.70 2.15
C PHE A 254 -7.80 11.60 1.49
N LEU A 255 -8.07 10.41 0.94
CA LEU A 255 -9.30 10.08 0.21
C LEU A 255 -10.06 9.01 0.98
N GLY A 256 -11.38 9.00 0.86
CA GLY A 256 -12.19 7.93 1.42
C GLY A 256 -13.64 7.98 0.94
N ILE A 257 -14.44 7.08 1.47
CA ILE A 257 -15.84 6.92 1.05
C ILE A 257 -16.78 7.48 2.13
N LYS A 258 -17.53 8.50 1.76
CA LYS A 258 -18.67 8.98 2.54
C LYS A 258 -19.93 8.25 2.08
N ARG A 259 -20.65 7.60 2.99
CA ARG A 259 -21.88 6.87 2.65
C ARG A 259 -22.97 7.03 3.71
N PRO A 260 -24.26 6.88 3.33
CA PRO A 260 -25.38 6.89 4.29
C PRO A 260 -25.38 5.62 5.16
N TYR A 261 -25.82 5.76 6.41
CA TYR A 261 -26.17 4.62 7.25
C TYR A 261 -27.53 4.07 6.82
N GLY A 262 -27.52 2.88 6.19
CA GLY A 262 -28.74 2.21 5.73
C GLY A 262 -29.35 2.81 4.46
N ILE A 263 -30.48 2.24 4.05
CA ILE A 263 -31.19 2.63 2.84
C ILE A 263 -32.15 3.78 3.17
N ASN A 264 -31.76 5.00 2.86
CA ASN A 264 -32.64 6.15 2.96
C ASN A 264 -32.70 6.86 1.59
N PRO A 265 -33.82 6.81 0.86
CA PRO A 265 -33.92 7.44 -0.47
C PRO A 265 -33.79 8.97 -0.44
N ASN A 266 -33.83 9.60 0.74
CA ASN A 266 -33.60 11.03 0.91
C ASN A 266 -32.22 11.35 1.51
N ALA A 267 -31.35 10.34 1.69
CA ALA A 267 -29.98 10.55 2.13
C ALA A 267 -29.12 11.12 0.99
N GLU A 268 -28.02 11.74 1.35
CA GLU A 268 -26.98 12.05 0.38
C GLU A 268 -26.48 10.74 -0.27
N THR A 269 -26.01 10.82 -1.51
CA THR A 269 -25.44 9.69 -2.23
C THR A 269 -24.07 9.31 -1.63
N THR A 270 -23.70 8.05 -1.81
CA THR A 270 -22.31 7.62 -1.58
C THR A 270 -21.38 8.42 -2.48
N ALA A 271 -20.24 8.85 -1.98
CA ALA A 271 -19.27 9.62 -2.73
C ALA A 271 -17.84 9.31 -2.30
N LEU A 272 -16.91 9.32 -3.27
CA LEU A 272 -15.50 9.49 -3.00
C LEU A 272 -15.25 10.94 -2.57
N VAL A 273 -14.55 11.12 -1.48
CA VAL A 273 -14.31 12.45 -0.88
C VAL A 273 -12.85 12.62 -0.52
N SER A 274 -12.38 13.86 -0.51
CA SER A 274 -11.12 14.22 0.16
C SER A 274 -11.41 14.77 1.56
N VAL A 275 -10.44 14.57 2.48
CA VAL A 275 -10.51 15.01 3.86
C VAL A 275 -9.56 16.19 4.06
N ASN A 276 -10.07 17.28 4.62
CA ASN A 276 -9.21 18.35 5.13
C ASN A 276 -8.71 17.96 6.53
N PRO A 277 -7.41 17.68 6.72
CA PRO A 277 -6.88 17.16 7.97
C PRO A 277 -6.87 18.17 9.13
N LEU A 278 -7.04 19.45 8.83
CA LEU A 278 -7.06 20.53 9.84
C LEU A 278 -8.47 20.86 10.33
N THR A 279 -9.49 20.63 9.49
CA THR A 279 -10.87 21.02 9.80
C THR A 279 -11.84 19.86 9.90
N GLY A 280 -11.48 18.68 9.34
CA GLY A 280 -12.38 17.54 9.19
C GLY A 280 -13.45 17.74 8.12
N GLU A 281 -13.36 18.78 7.31
CA GLU A 281 -14.28 19.04 6.20
C GLU A 281 -14.06 18.01 5.08
N LEU A 282 -15.17 17.54 4.51
CA LEU A 282 -15.17 16.59 3.41
C LEU A 282 -15.56 17.28 2.11
N THR A 283 -14.74 17.14 1.08
CA THR A 283 -15.05 17.64 -0.28
C THR A 283 -15.42 16.47 -1.17
N ASN A 284 -16.65 16.47 -1.72
CA ASN A 284 -17.08 15.46 -2.68
C ASN A 284 -16.25 15.61 -3.97
N LEU A 285 -15.64 14.50 -4.42
CA LEU A 285 -14.91 14.40 -5.68
C LEU A 285 -15.76 13.71 -6.73
N VAL A 286 -16.24 12.50 -6.45
CA VAL A 286 -17.05 11.70 -7.38
C VAL A 286 -18.26 11.13 -6.65
N GLU A 287 -19.46 11.32 -7.22
CA GLU A 287 -20.67 10.66 -6.71
C GLU A 287 -20.74 9.22 -7.22
N LEU A 288 -21.07 8.29 -6.31
CA LEU A 288 -21.07 6.85 -6.54
C LEU A 288 -22.44 6.26 -6.14
N PRO A 289 -23.52 6.65 -6.84
CA PRO A 289 -24.90 6.29 -6.47
C PRO A 289 -25.20 4.79 -6.63
N GLN A 290 -24.37 4.05 -7.39
CA GLN A 290 -24.52 2.62 -7.61
C GLN A 290 -24.09 1.77 -6.40
N ILE A 291 -23.33 2.33 -5.47
CA ILE A 291 -22.82 1.59 -4.31
C ILE A 291 -23.91 1.40 -3.28
N TYR A 292 -24.25 0.15 -2.99
CA TYR A 292 -25.12 -0.26 -1.91
C TYR A 292 -24.34 -0.54 -0.63
N ALA A 293 -23.27 -1.35 -0.72
CA ALA A 293 -22.41 -1.76 0.39
C ALA A 293 -20.98 -2.05 -0.08
N PHE A 294 -20.07 -2.16 0.85
CA PHE A 294 -18.71 -2.66 0.63
C PHE A 294 -18.20 -3.35 1.90
N SER A 295 -17.21 -4.21 1.76
CA SER A 295 -16.49 -4.81 2.88
C SER A 295 -15.45 -3.82 3.41
N PRO A 296 -15.09 -3.86 4.70
CA PRO A 296 -13.94 -3.12 5.20
C PRO A 296 -12.64 -3.56 4.51
N ASN A 297 -11.68 -2.65 4.38
CA ASN A 297 -10.39 -2.87 3.72
C ASN A 297 -10.55 -3.34 2.26
N ALA A 298 -11.52 -2.75 1.58
CA ALA A 298 -11.88 -3.06 0.20
C ALA A 298 -11.47 -1.93 -0.77
N SER A 299 -10.56 -1.05 -0.38
CA SER A 299 -10.00 -0.02 -1.24
C SER A 299 -8.48 -0.06 -1.24
N VAL A 300 -7.90 0.50 -2.31
CA VAL A 300 -6.47 0.74 -2.45
C VAL A 300 -6.25 1.96 -3.34
N PHE A 301 -5.09 2.58 -3.22
CA PHE A 301 -4.67 3.69 -4.08
C PHE A 301 -3.41 3.33 -4.87
N GLU A 302 -3.50 3.41 -6.20
CA GLU A 302 -2.37 3.21 -7.10
C GLU A 302 -1.64 4.55 -7.29
N GLN A 303 -0.44 4.65 -6.74
CA GLN A 303 0.29 5.91 -6.61
C GLN A 303 0.87 6.43 -7.93
N THR A 304 1.17 5.54 -8.89
CA THR A 304 1.80 5.92 -10.17
C THR A 304 0.80 6.57 -11.11
N THR A 305 -0.40 5.99 -11.23
CA THR A 305 -1.47 6.50 -12.10
C THR A 305 -2.42 7.45 -11.37
N GLY A 306 -2.42 7.46 -10.03
CA GLY A 306 -3.31 8.27 -9.22
C GLY A 306 -4.75 7.74 -9.17
N LEU A 307 -4.95 6.44 -9.28
CA LEU A 307 -6.26 5.82 -9.33
C LEU A 307 -6.68 5.26 -7.97
N PHE A 308 -7.91 5.56 -7.56
CA PHE A 308 -8.59 4.94 -6.43
C PHE A 308 -9.36 3.71 -6.92
N ILE A 309 -9.13 2.57 -6.29
CA ILE A 309 -9.74 1.30 -6.67
C ILE A 309 -10.47 0.73 -5.46
N MET A 310 -11.70 0.26 -5.65
CA MET A 310 -12.46 -0.34 -4.56
C MET A 310 -13.35 -1.48 -5.02
N LEU A 311 -13.62 -2.40 -4.11
CA LEU A 311 -14.68 -3.38 -4.26
C LEU A 311 -15.97 -2.88 -3.59
N TYR A 312 -17.08 -3.00 -4.29
CA TYR A 312 -18.40 -2.71 -3.73
C TYR A 312 -19.47 -3.73 -4.16
N TYR A 313 -20.61 -3.68 -3.48
CA TYR A 313 -21.83 -4.41 -3.85
C TYR A 313 -22.86 -3.43 -4.36
N ASP A 314 -23.49 -3.75 -5.49
CA ASP A 314 -24.62 -2.99 -6.03
C ASP A 314 -25.94 -3.31 -5.30
N PHE A 315 -27.06 -2.65 -5.70
CA PHE A 315 -28.37 -2.89 -5.11
C PHE A 315 -28.98 -4.28 -5.43
N ASN A 316 -28.36 -5.04 -6.34
CA ASN A 316 -28.70 -6.43 -6.63
C ASN A 316 -27.80 -7.42 -5.89
N ASN A 317 -26.93 -6.91 -4.99
CA ASN A 317 -25.92 -7.67 -4.26
C ASN A 317 -24.91 -8.36 -5.20
N GLN A 318 -24.58 -7.70 -6.31
CA GLN A 318 -23.51 -8.12 -7.21
C GLN A 318 -22.23 -7.39 -6.82
N SER A 319 -21.12 -8.13 -6.79
CA SER A 319 -19.79 -7.58 -6.49
C SER A 319 -19.20 -6.90 -7.72
N HIS A 320 -18.56 -5.77 -7.51
CA HIS A 320 -17.91 -4.96 -8.54
C HIS A 320 -16.54 -4.49 -8.10
N ILE A 321 -15.59 -4.40 -9.03
CA ILE A 321 -14.36 -3.61 -8.88
C ILE A 321 -14.57 -2.29 -9.62
N LEU A 322 -14.46 -1.19 -8.90
CA LEU A 322 -14.59 0.18 -9.37
C LEU A 322 -13.23 0.85 -9.40
N VAL A 323 -12.92 1.54 -10.49
CA VAL A 323 -11.72 2.35 -10.66
C VAL A 323 -12.14 3.78 -10.90
N VAL A 324 -11.62 4.69 -10.09
CA VAL A 324 -11.97 6.11 -10.11
C VAL A 324 -10.69 6.94 -10.25
N ASP A 325 -10.72 7.91 -11.17
CA ASP A 325 -9.74 8.99 -11.21
C ASP A 325 -10.26 10.15 -10.34
N PRO A 326 -9.69 10.39 -9.15
CA PRO A 326 -10.14 11.46 -8.25
C PRO A 326 -9.76 12.86 -8.75
N VAL A 327 -8.78 12.99 -9.66
CA VAL A 327 -8.32 14.27 -10.21
C VAL A 327 -9.23 14.74 -11.33
N GLU A 328 -9.54 13.82 -12.27
CA GLU A 328 -10.47 14.11 -13.38
C GLU A 328 -11.94 13.97 -12.95
N ALA A 329 -12.19 13.47 -11.73
CA ALA A 329 -13.51 13.25 -11.15
C ALA A 329 -14.38 12.31 -11.99
N GLU A 330 -13.82 11.21 -12.50
CA GLU A 330 -14.52 10.26 -13.37
C GLU A 330 -14.33 8.79 -12.95
N ILE A 331 -15.30 7.97 -13.33
CA ILE A 331 -15.20 6.51 -13.23
C ILE A 331 -14.47 6.00 -14.48
N VAL A 332 -13.28 5.42 -14.27
CA VAL A 332 -12.43 4.88 -15.33
C VAL A 332 -12.90 3.49 -15.75
N ALA A 333 -13.26 2.65 -14.78
CA ALA A 333 -13.76 1.30 -15.01
C ALA A 333 -14.74 0.87 -13.91
N ASP A 334 -15.68 0.00 -14.25
CA ASP A 334 -16.62 -0.63 -13.31
C ASP A 334 -16.93 -2.04 -13.82
N HIS A 335 -16.35 -3.04 -13.18
CA HIS A 335 -16.42 -4.44 -13.61
C HIS A 335 -17.16 -5.29 -12.59
N GLN A 336 -18.24 -5.95 -13.02
CA GLN A 336 -18.91 -6.95 -12.21
C GLN A 336 -18.02 -8.21 -12.10
N ILE A 337 -17.86 -8.73 -10.88
CA ILE A 337 -17.12 -9.96 -10.60
C ILE A 337 -18.04 -11.03 -10.03
N ASN A 338 -17.71 -12.31 -10.32
CA ASN A 338 -18.45 -13.46 -9.80
C ASN A 338 -17.86 -13.94 -8.48
N GLY A 339 -18.39 -13.49 -7.36
CA GLY A 339 -17.91 -13.86 -6.03
C GLY A 339 -17.63 -12.66 -5.15
N SER A 340 -16.91 -12.87 -4.05
CA SER A 340 -16.45 -11.83 -3.14
C SER A 340 -14.93 -11.71 -3.23
N PHE A 341 -14.44 -10.49 -3.22
CA PHE A 341 -13.02 -10.17 -3.18
C PHE A 341 -12.81 -9.20 -2.01
N ILE A 342 -11.95 -9.54 -1.07
CA ILE A 342 -11.77 -8.79 0.18
C ILE A 342 -10.29 -8.56 0.45
N GLU A 343 -9.98 -7.65 1.36
CA GLU A 343 -8.61 -7.31 1.75
C GLU A 343 -7.79 -6.89 0.53
N LEU A 344 -8.28 -5.88 -0.21
CA LEU A 344 -7.58 -5.39 -1.38
C LEU A 344 -6.24 -4.78 -1.01
N GLN A 345 -5.23 -5.12 -1.79
CA GLN A 345 -3.89 -4.56 -1.70
C GLN A 345 -3.33 -4.28 -3.10
N ILE A 346 -2.35 -3.42 -3.21
CA ILE A 346 -1.76 -3.04 -4.48
C ILE A 346 -0.23 -2.97 -4.40
N ASN A 347 0.41 -3.37 -5.50
CA ASN A 347 1.86 -3.27 -5.63
C ASN A 347 2.26 -1.89 -6.15
N ASN A 348 2.59 -0.99 -5.23
CA ASN A 348 3.09 0.35 -5.54
C ASN A 348 4.62 0.40 -5.73
N ARG A 349 5.27 -0.73 -6.10
CA ARG A 349 6.73 -0.83 -6.24
C ARG A 349 7.31 0.17 -7.24
N GLU A 350 6.66 0.36 -8.39
CA GLU A 350 7.15 1.31 -9.39
C GLU A 350 7.19 2.74 -8.83
N PHE A 351 6.16 3.13 -8.11
CA PHE A 351 6.11 4.42 -7.41
C PHE A 351 7.21 4.50 -6.34
N MET A 352 7.32 3.49 -5.47
CA MET A 352 8.31 3.44 -4.40
C MET A 352 9.73 3.59 -4.93
N VAL A 353 10.07 2.87 -5.99
CA VAL A 353 11.39 2.94 -6.64
C VAL A 353 11.63 4.34 -7.24
N ALA A 354 10.64 4.91 -7.89
CA ALA A 354 10.74 6.23 -8.52
C ALA A 354 10.87 7.36 -7.48
N ALA A 355 10.08 7.32 -6.41
CA ALA A 355 10.02 8.36 -5.39
C ALA A 355 11.18 8.28 -4.38
N TYR A 356 11.48 7.08 -3.89
CA TYR A 356 12.39 6.89 -2.75
C TYR A 356 13.72 6.22 -3.12
N GLY A 357 13.82 5.67 -4.33
CA GLY A 357 15.03 4.96 -4.77
C GLY A 357 15.31 3.66 -4.01
N ASN A 358 14.38 3.20 -3.21
CA ASN A 358 14.51 2.02 -2.35
C ASN A 358 14.17 0.73 -3.12
N ALA A 359 14.88 0.47 -4.22
CA ALA A 359 14.76 -0.80 -4.94
C ALA A 359 15.49 -1.96 -4.25
N SER A 360 15.84 -1.87 -2.99
CA SER A 360 16.76 -2.83 -2.38
C SER A 360 16.51 -3.20 -0.92
N SER A 361 15.29 -3.21 -0.43
CA SER A 361 15.02 -4.11 0.67
C SER A 361 14.77 -5.51 0.11
N ILE A 362 15.83 -6.22 -0.19
CA ILE A 362 15.77 -7.68 -0.28
C ILE A 362 15.63 -8.19 1.17
N HIS A 363 14.47 -8.02 1.76
CA HIS A 363 14.07 -8.78 2.91
C HIS A 363 13.69 -10.18 2.40
N GLY A 364 14.51 -11.14 2.71
CA GLY A 364 14.29 -12.53 2.33
C GLY A 364 15.49 -13.26 1.76
N ALA A 365 16.54 -12.57 1.32
CA ALA A 365 17.83 -13.23 1.14
C ALA A 365 18.44 -13.40 2.51
N THR A 366 18.35 -14.59 3.11
CA THR A 366 19.24 -14.99 4.18
C THR A 366 20.64 -14.50 3.83
N ALA A 367 21.41 -14.00 4.79
CA ALA A 367 22.73 -13.38 4.58
C ALA A 367 23.71 -14.24 3.75
N GLU A 368 23.34 -15.50 3.46
CA GLU A 368 24.09 -16.45 2.63
C GLU A 368 23.79 -16.33 1.11
N THR A 369 22.71 -15.69 0.68
CA THR A 369 22.29 -15.63 -0.74
C THR A 369 22.43 -14.25 -1.40
N ALA A 370 22.68 -13.19 -0.63
CA ALA A 370 22.90 -11.86 -1.19
C ALA A 370 24.09 -11.86 -2.16
N TRP A 371 23.84 -11.44 -3.41
CA TRP A 371 24.92 -11.27 -4.38
C TRP A 371 25.83 -10.12 -3.95
N LYS A 372 27.08 -10.46 -3.63
CA LYS A 372 28.04 -9.50 -3.12
C LYS A 372 29.05 -9.12 -4.18
N LEU A 373 29.34 -7.83 -4.25
CA LEU A 373 30.38 -7.22 -5.06
C LEU A 373 31.42 -6.59 -4.12
N TRP A 374 32.68 -6.92 -4.32
CA TRP A 374 33.77 -6.40 -3.46
C TRP A 374 35.09 -6.20 -4.23
N PRO A 375 35.99 -5.31 -3.79
CA PRO A 375 35.77 -4.33 -2.72
C PRO A 375 34.72 -3.29 -3.08
N ASN A 376 34.08 -2.70 -2.09
CA ASN A 376 33.17 -1.58 -2.26
C ASN A 376 33.50 -0.52 -1.20
N PRO A 377 34.03 0.66 -1.56
CA PRO A 377 34.30 1.13 -2.93
C PRO A 377 35.40 0.35 -3.65
N ALA A 378 35.26 0.25 -4.99
CA ALA A 378 36.27 -0.32 -5.88
C ALA A 378 37.14 0.80 -6.49
N ASN A 379 38.46 0.57 -6.62
CA ASN A 379 39.39 1.54 -7.22
C ASN A 379 40.09 1.02 -8.49
N ALA A 380 40.07 -0.29 -8.72
CA ALA A 380 40.68 -0.89 -9.90
C ALA A 380 39.92 -2.09 -10.42
N VAL A 381 39.61 -3.04 -9.56
CA VAL A 381 38.89 -4.27 -9.91
C VAL A 381 37.84 -4.53 -8.86
N MET A 382 36.64 -4.84 -9.30
CA MET A 382 35.57 -5.37 -8.48
C MET A 382 35.37 -6.86 -8.77
N ARG A 383 35.01 -7.63 -7.77
CA ARG A 383 34.80 -9.06 -7.85
C ARG A 383 33.38 -9.44 -7.53
N THR A 384 32.91 -10.52 -8.15
CA THR A 384 31.63 -11.16 -7.83
C THR A 384 31.84 -12.58 -7.33
N GLN A 385 30.80 -13.16 -6.74
CA GLN A 385 30.82 -14.53 -6.23
C GLN A 385 31.02 -15.56 -7.39
N ALA A 386 31.72 -16.63 -7.11
CA ALA A 386 31.78 -17.78 -8.01
C ALA A 386 30.34 -18.31 -8.22
N ASN A 387 30.03 -18.65 -9.47
CA ASN A 387 28.70 -19.10 -9.93
C ASN A 387 27.59 -18.03 -9.97
N ALA A 388 27.96 -16.75 -9.96
CA ALA A 388 27.00 -15.69 -10.22
C ALA A 388 26.40 -15.84 -11.63
N ALA A 389 25.10 -15.58 -11.77
CA ALA A 389 24.48 -15.48 -13.09
C ALA A 389 25.12 -14.34 -13.91
N PRO A 390 25.08 -14.40 -15.26
CA PRO A 390 25.53 -13.27 -16.08
C PRO A 390 24.89 -11.96 -15.62
N TYR A 391 25.62 -10.85 -15.71
CA TYR A 391 25.17 -9.54 -15.25
C TYR A 391 25.52 -8.43 -16.23
N GLN A 392 24.76 -7.33 -16.13
CA GLN A 392 25.04 -6.03 -16.77
C GLN A 392 25.32 -4.99 -15.69
N VAL A 393 25.99 -3.87 -16.05
CA VAL A 393 26.21 -2.77 -15.12
C VAL A 393 25.78 -1.45 -15.73
N TYR A 394 25.11 -0.65 -14.93
CA TYR A 394 24.59 0.65 -15.27
C TYR A 394 25.19 1.71 -14.35
N ASP A 395 25.35 2.92 -14.83
CA ASP A 395 25.66 4.08 -13.99
C ASP A 395 24.40 4.61 -13.27
N ALA A 396 24.57 5.59 -12.40
CA ALA A 396 23.47 6.19 -11.65
C ALA A 396 22.41 6.89 -12.52
N ALA A 397 22.71 7.17 -13.79
CA ALA A 397 21.77 7.73 -14.75
C ALA A 397 21.05 6.65 -15.59
N GLY A 398 21.23 5.37 -15.26
CA GLY A 398 20.66 4.23 -15.98
C GLY A 398 21.33 3.92 -17.32
N LYS A 399 22.48 4.52 -17.61
CA LYS A 399 23.23 4.24 -18.83
C LYS A 399 24.02 2.94 -18.68
N LEU A 400 23.89 2.03 -19.64
CA LEU A 400 24.66 0.79 -19.69
C LEU A 400 26.17 1.09 -19.82
N VAL A 401 26.95 0.63 -18.84
CA VAL A 401 28.42 0.77 -18.77
C VAL A 401 29.11 -0.54 -19.13
N GLN A 402 28.57 -1.66 -18.66
CA GLN A 402 29.06 -3.00 -18.93
C GLN A 402 27.92 -3.85 -19.51
N PRO A 403 28.04 -4.35 -20.75
CA PRO A 403 27.09 -5.30 -21.30
C PRO A 403 27.18 -6.66 -20.58
N TRP A 404 26.25 -7.58 -20.89
CA TRP A 404 26.21 -8.92 -20.29
C TRP A 404 27.59 -9.57 -20.19
N SER A 405 27.97 -9.94 -18.98
CA SER A 405 29.23 -10.57 -18.64
C SER A 405 29.02 -11.64 -17.59
N ALA A 406 29.74 -12.76 -17.69
CA ALA A 406 29.86 -13.79 -16.67
C ALA A 406 31.25 -13.74 -15.98
N ALA A 407 32.02 -12.68 -16.18
CA ALA A 407 33.33 -12.53 -15.58
C ALA A 407 33.24 -12.39 -14.05
N LEU A 408 34.13 -13.06 -13.35
CA LEU A 408 34.22 -12.95 -11.88
C LEU A 408 34.90 -11.65 -11.42
N GLU A 409 35.56 -10.95 -12.33
CA GLU A 409 36.22 -9.66 -12.07
C GLU A 409 35.77 -8.63 -13.10
N ILE A 410 35.50 -7.42 -12.64
CA ILE A 410 35.14 -6.25 -13.44
C ILE A 410 36.27 -5.23 -13.29
N ASP A 411 36.91 -4.86 -14.39
CA ASP A 411 37.88 -3.77 -14.40
C ASP A 411 37.18 -2.42 -14.41
N VAL A 412 37.34 -1.65 -13.34
CA VAL A 412 36.66 -0.35 -13.15
C VAL A 412 37.64 0.82 -13.21
N ARG A 413 38.89 0.61 -13.61
CA ARG A 413 39.95 1.65 -13.62
C ARG A 413 39.62 2.82 -14.52
N ASP A 414 38.92 2.55 -15.62
CA ASP A 414 38.56 3.57 -16.59
C ASP A 414 37.15 4.15 -16.36
N TRP A 415 36.47 3.74 -15.29
CA TRP A 415 35.15 4.22 -14.97
C TRP A 415 35.24 5.53 -14.17
N LEU A 416 34.25 6.38 -14.30
CA LEU A 416 34.18 7.60 -13.49
C LEU A 416 33.90 7.23 -12.02
N ALA A 417 34.46 8.01 -11.09
CA ALA A 417 34.10 7.86 -9.69
C ALA A 417 32.57 8.11 -9.51
N GLY A 418 31.88 7.23 -8.84
CA GLY A 418 30.45 7.31 -8.68
C GLY A 418 29.79 5.99 -8.28
N THR A 419 28.46 6.00 -8.25
CA THR A 419 27.62 4.84 -7.94
C THR A 419 27.24 4.09 -9.22
N TYR A 420 27.24 2.77 -9.13
CA TYR A 420 26.88 1.86 -10.21
C TYR A 420 25.94 0.77 -9.68
N ILE A 421 25.10 0.24 -10.58
CA ILE A 421 24.16 -0.85 -10.29
C ILE A 421 24.48 -2.00 -11.24
N ALA A 422 24.76 -3.16 -10.70
CA ALA A 422 24.89 -4.39 -11.45
C ALA A 422 23.57 -5.17 -11.35
N VAL A 423 23.11 -5.71 -12.49
CA VAL A 423 21.85 -6.46 -12.60
C VAL A 423 22.15 -7.82 -13.21
N GLN A 424 21.82 -8.91 -12.53
CA GLN A 424 21.97 -10.28 -13.02
C GLN A 424 20.82 -10.66 -13.96
N ALA A 425 21.02 -11.67 -14.78
CA ALA A 425 20.01 -12.21 -15.69
C ALA A 425 18.79 -12.84 -14.97
N ASN A 426 18.91 -13.14 -13.68
CA ASN A 426 17.83 -13.64 -12.83
C ASN A 426 17.15 -12.50 -12.04
N GLY A 427 17.38 -11.23 -12.39
CA GLY A 427 16.78 -10.06 -11.78
C GLY A 427 17.48 -9.55 -10.52
N ARG A 428 18.45 -10.27 -9.95
CA ARG A 428 19.19 -9.80 -8.76
C ARG A 428 20.03 -8.58 -9.07
N THR A 429 20.03 -7.61 -8.16
CA THR A 429 20.79 -6.38 -8.27
C THR A 429 21.83 -6.26 -7.18
N ALA A 430 22.90 -5.52 -7.46
CA ALA A 430 23.89 -5.13 -6.44
C ALA A 430 24.39 -3.72 -6.75
N ARG A 431 24.42 -2.87 -5.74
CA ARG A 431 24.93 -1.50 -5.84
C ARG A 431 26.38 -1.45 -5.33
N PHE A 432 27.23 -0.69 -6.02
CA PHE A 432 28.61 -0.45 -5.60
C PHE A 432 29.09 0.92 -6.01
N ASN A 433 30.17 1.37 -5.37
CA ASN A 433 30.80 2.65 -5.64
C ASN A 433 32.19 2.44 -6.26
N VAL A 434 32.53 3.25 -7.23
CA VAL A 434 33.89 3.37 -7.79
C VAL A 434 34.51 4.65 -7.22
N ALA A 435 35.71 4.52 -6.66
CA ALA A 435 36.48 5.63 -6.10
C ALA A 435 37.93 5.51 -6.56
N HIS A 436 38.51 6.59 -7.06
CA HIS A 436 39.91 6.69 -7.48
C HIS A 436 40.68 7.65 -6.62
#